data_9b751264423f3d267d089c6501abb28e
#
_entry.id   9b751264423f3d267d089c6501abb28e
#
_cell.length_a   1.000
_cell.length_b   1.000
_cell.length_c   1.000
_cell.angle_alpha   90.00
_cell.angle_beta   90.00
_cell.angle_gamma   90.00
#
_symmetry.space_group_name_H-M   'P 1'
#
loop_
_entity.id
_entity.type
_entity.pdbx_description
1 polymer ?
#
loop_
_entity_poly.entity_id
_entity_poly.type
_entity_poly.pdbx_seq_one_letter_code
_entity_poly.pdbx_strand_id
1 'polypeptide(L)'
;MNEKRYYFASDFHLGLQTEVSSRDRERKIVEWLEFIYPSTQALYLLGDIFDFWWEYRRVVPKGFVRFLATLAHFSDTGVPVHVFTGNHDIWMRKYLEEELGVRVYHTNSVVNFYDVPFFLAHGDGLGTPPLAYRLMRSAFHSHVLQNLFSWLVHPDIALWMGYSWSHHNRYAKELRQEFRGMAEPVAQFAQAHYDQTGIAFYLLGHLHIAALQPLVPKGALVLLGDWITQDTYASLDGEALTLWQYCDGNPKVLYQLAISTPVASTEQ
;
A
#
# COMPACT_ATOMS: atom_id res chain seq x y z
N MET A 1 -24.20 -3.81 16.70
CA MET A 1 -22.76 -4.12 16.50
C MET A 1 -22.41 -3.60 15.12
N ASN A 2 -21.38 -2.74 15.00
CA ASN A 2 -20.95 -2.29 13.69
C ASN A 2 -20.47 -3.50 12.88
N GLU A 3 -20.93 -3.61 11.64
CA GLU A 3 -20.50 -4.65 10.71
C GLU A 3 -18.98 -4.55 10.51
N LYS A 4 -18.27 -5.67 10.67
CA LYS A 4 -16.81 -5.70 10.56
C LYS A 4 -16.39 -5.65 9.08
N ARG A 5 -15.36 -4.87 8.78
CA ARG A 5 -14.84 -4.62 7.43
C ARG A 5 -13.34 -4.81 7.35
N TYR A 6 -12.88 -5.18 6.18
CA TYR A 6 -11.46 -5.08 5.82
C TYR A 6 -11.18 -3.66 5.32
N TYR A 7 -10.07 -3.07 5.76
CA TYR A 7 -9.63 -1.75 5.31
C TYR A 7 -8.30 -1.81 4.60
N PHE A 8 -8.16 -0.99 3.57
CA PHE A 8 -6.98 -0.94 2.70
C PHE A 8 -6.56 0.52 2.50
N ALA A 9 -5.27 0.80 2.64
CA ALA A 9 -4.67 2.08 2.32
C ALA A 9 -3.24 1.89 1.81
N SER A 10 -2.65 2.90 1.19
CA SER A 10 -1.26 2.91 0.73
C SER A 10 -0.72 4.34 0.65
N ASP A 11 0.57 4.46 0.35
CA ASP A 11 1.21 5.72 -0.03
C ASP A 11 1.04 6.82 1.02
N PHE A 12 1.33 6.48 2.30
CA PHE A 12 1.33 7.44 3.40
C PHE A 12 2.54 8.37 3.34
N HIS A 13 3.67 7.86 2.88
CA HIS A 13 4.95 8.56 2.79
C HIS A 13 5.27 9.36 4.06
N LEU A 14 5.18 8.70 5.20
CA LEU A 14 5.60 9.29 6.47
C LEU A 14 7.10 9.60 6.44
N GLY A 15 7.46 10.83 6.78
CA GLY A 15 8.81 11.37 6.63
C GLY A 15 8.93 12.42 5.53
N LEU A 16 8.10 12.35 4.48
CA LEU A 16 8.06 13.34 3.43
C LEU A 16 7.58 14.70 3.94
N GLN A 17 8.33 15.75 3.61
CA GLN A 17 7.94 17.13 3.85
C GLN A 17 7.30 17.71 2.58
N THR A 18 6.07 18.20 2.71
CA THR A 18 5.32 18.91 1.67
C THR A 18 4.76 20.20 2.29
N GLU A 19 3.76 20.82 1.70
CA GLU A 19 3.00 21.90 2.34
C GLU A 19 2.41 21.46 3.68
N VAL A 20 1.95 20.19 3.77
CA VAL A 20 1.55 19.55 5.01
C VAL A 20 2.76 18.83 5.60
N SER A 21 3.10 19.15 6.85
CA SER A 21 4.23 18.50 7.53
C SER A 21 4.00 17.00 7.68
N SER A 22 5.09 16.20 7.66
CA SER A 22 4.99 14.76 7.92
C SER A 22 4.32 14.46 9.27
N ARG A 23 4.50 15.31 10.28
CA ARG A 23 3.89 15.14 11.60
C ARG A 23 2.37 15.37 11.57
N ASP A 24 1.89 16.34 10.80
CA ASP A 24 0.45 16.60 10.68
C ASP A 24 -0.22 15.51 9.84
N ARG A 25 0.48 15.01 8.81
CA ARG A 25 0.04 13.81 8.07
C ARG A 25 -0.02 12.59 8.97
N GLU A 26 0.99 12.34 9.82
CA GLU A 26 0.97 11.25 10.81
C GLU A 26 -0.27 11.35 11.71
N ARG A 27 -0.58 12.54 12.23
CA ARG A 27 -1.76 12.76 13.08
C ARG A 27 -3.06 12.44 12.35
N LYS A 28 -3.21 12.92 11.13
CA LYS A 28 -4.40 12.66 10.31
C LYS A 28 -4.59 11.17 10.01
N ILE A 29 -3.50 10.46 9.73
CA ILE A 29 -3.55 9.00 9.54
C ILE A 29 -3.94 8.30 10.84
N VAL A 30 -3.43 8.72 11.97
CA VAL A 30 -3.81 8.18 13.29
C VAL A 30 -5.28 8.44 13.58
N GLU A 31 -5.78 9.64 13.34
CA GLU A 31 -7.22 9.97 13.48
C GLU A 31 -8.10 9.08 12.60
N TRP A 32 -7.68 8.82 11.36
CA TRP A 32 -8.37 7.88 10.48
C TRP A 32 -8.32 6.44 11.02
N LEU A 33 -7.17 5.97 11.49
CA LEU A 33 -7.02 4.64 12.08
C LEU A 33 -7.94 4.47 13.29
N GLU A 34 -7.99 5.46 14.18
CA GLU A 34 -8.89 5.47 15.34
C GLU A 34 -10.37 5.47 14.91
N PHE A 35 -10.71 6.23 13.86
CA PHE A 35 -12.07 6.27 13.28
C PHE A 35 -12.52 4.90 12.75
N ILE A 36 -11.66 4.17 12.03
CA ILE A 36 -12.01 2.86 11.47
C ILE A 36 -11.92 1.72 12.49
N TYR A 37 -11.11 1.87 13.55
CA TYR A 37 -10.80 0.81 14.51
C TYR A 37 -12.01 0.02 15.02
N PRO A 38 -13.16 0.65 15.45
CA PRO A 38 -14.30 -0.08 15.99
C PRO A 38 -14.95 -1.05 15.00
N SER A 39 -14.80 -0.80 13.69
CA SER A 39 -15.39 -1.61 12.61
C SER A 39 -14.34 -2.45 11.87
N THR A 40 -13.07 -2.41 12.27
CA THR A 40 -12.01 -3.12 11.56
C THR A 40 -12.02 -4.61 11.88
N GLN A 41 -12.07 -5.43 10.83
CA GLN A 41 -11.81 -6.87 10.87
C GLN A 41 -10.33 -7.17 10.67
N ALA A 42 -9.70 -6.54 9.69
CA ALA A 42 -8.26 -6.49 9.47
C ALA A 42 -7.89 -5.25 8.66
N LEU A 43 -6.65 -4.78 8.84
CA LEU A 43 -6.08 -3.64 8.14
C LEU A 43 -4.97 -4.10 7.18
N TYR A 44 -5.02 -3.64 5.93
CA TYR A 44 -4.04 -3.91 4.89
C TYR A 44 -3.42 -2.59 4.42
N LEU A 45 -2.13 -2.43 4.63
CA LEU A 45 -1.34 -1.28 4.20
C LEU A 45 -0.48 -1.71 3.01
N LEU A 46 -0.79 -1.20 1.81
CA LEU A 46 -0.23 -1.71 0.55
C LEU A 46 1.01 -0.92 0.07
N GLY A 47 1.97 -0.70 0.98
CA GLY A 47 3.30 -0.15 0.68
C GLY A 47 3.42 1.36 0.68
N ASP A 48 4.64 1.83 0.62
CA ASP A 48 5.04 3.24 0.71
C ASP A 48 4.45 3.93 1.95
N ILE A 49 4.47 3.20 3.07
CA ILE A 49 4.04 3.73 4.37
C ILE A 49 5.01 4.80 4.85
N PHE A 50 6.31 4.57 4.65
CA PHE A 50 7.36 5.53 4.93
C PHE A 50 7.97 6.05 3.62
N ASP A 51 8.32 7.33 3.61
CA ASP A 51 8.99 7.96 2.48
C ASP A 51 10.39 7.40 2.23
N PHE A 52 11.02 6.91 3.26
CA PHE A 52 12.20 6.08 3.23
C PHE A 52 12.32 5.29 4.53
N TRP A 53 12.54 3.97 4.42
CA TRP A 53 12.78 3.10 5.55
C TRP A 53 13.98 2.22 5.26
N TRP A 54 15.00 2.28 6.16
CA TRP A 54 16.14 1.39 6.12
C TRP A 54 16.36 0.81 7.51
N GLU A 55 16.23 -0.50 7.63
CA GLU A 55 16.39 -1.20 8.90
C GLU A 55 17.81 -1.74 9.06
N TYR A 56 18.57 -1.13 9.96
CA TYR A 56 19.84 -1.62 10.43
C TYR A 56 19.62 -2.67 11.52
N ARG A 57 20.68 -3.41 11.86
CA ARG A 57 20.58 -4.45 12.89
C ARG A 57 20.12 -3.94 14.27
N ARG A 58 20.38 -2.69 14.62
CA ARG A 58 20.06 -2.08 15.93
C ARG A 58 19.49 -0.67 15.81
N VAL A 59 19.24 -0.17 14.63
CA VAL A 59 18.78 1.20 14.41
C VAL A 59 17.71 1.19 13.32
N VAL A 60 16.63 1.88 13.57
CA VAL A 60 15.57 2.18 12.60
C VAL A 60 15.41 3.70 12.49
N PRO A 61 14.77 4.21 11.42
CA PRO A 61 14.45 5.62 11.29
C PRO A 61 13.66 6.12 12.51
N LYS A 62 14.05 7.26 13.06
CA LYS A 62 13.37 7.87 14.20
C LYS A 62 12.11 8.62 13.78
N GLY A 63 11.11 8.65 14.64
CA GLY A 63 9.83 9.32 14.40
C GLY A 63 8.68 8.34 14.33
N PHE A 64 7.56 8.80 13.82
CA PHE A 64 6.36 7.99 13.55
C PHE A 64 5.77 7.27 14.77
N VAL A 65 6.08 7.78 15.97
CA VAL A 65 5.77 7.09 17.23
C VAL A 65 4.27 6.91 17.43
N ARG A 66 3.45 7.87 17.02
CA ARG A 66 1.98 7.78 17.13
C ARG A 66 1.43 6.71 16.21
N PHE A 67 1.85 6.75 14.96
CA PHE A 67 1.45 5.77 13.96
C PHE A 67 1.85 4.34 14.36
N LEU A 68 3.11 4.14 14.77
CA LEU A 68 3.61 2.84 15.22
C LEU A 68 2.84 2.34 16.47
N ALA A 69 2.59 3.22 17.44
CA ALA A 69 1.82 2.89 18.63
C ALA A 69 0.36 2.52 18.29
N THR A 70 -0.26 3.19 17.30
CA THR A 70 -1.60 2.84 16.85
C THR A 70 -1.62 1.46 16.18
N LEU A 71 -0.65 1.12 15.33
CA LEU A 71 -0.55 -0.21 14.75
C LEU A 71 -0.34 -1.30 15.81
N ALA A 72 0.53 -1.05 16.81
CA ALA A 72 0.71 -1.93 17.96
C ALA A 72 -0.61 -2.15 18.71
N HIS A 73 -1.38 -1.06 18.95
CA HIS A 73 -2.68 -1.16 19.60
C HIS A 73 -3.68 -2.05 18.81
N PHE A 74 -3.72 -1.95 17.48
CA PHE A 74 -4.52 -2.84 16.65
C PHE A 74 -4.13 -4.31 16.88
N SER A 75 -2.85 -4.62 16.80
CA SER A 75 -2.34 -5.98 16.99
C SER A 75 -2.60 -6.50 18.40
N ASP A 76 -2.31 -5.72 19.43
CA ASP A 76 -2.49 -6.07 20.85
C ASP A 76 -3.96 -6.37 21.20
N THR A 77 -4.88 -5.73 20.51
CA THR A 77 -6.33 -5.93 20.68
C THR A 77 -6.91 -7.00 19.76
N GLY A 78 -6.06 -7.70 19.01
CA GLY A 78 -6.44 -8.84 18.15
C GLY A 78 -6.96 -8.45 16.77
N VAL A 79 -6.77 -7.20 16.34
CA VAL A 79 -7.05 -6.78 14.96
C VAL A 79 -5.81 -7.01 14.08
N PRO A 80 -5.83 -7.95 13.13
CA PRO A 80 -4.68 -8.24 12.28
C PRO A 80 -4.29 -7.01 11.42
N VAL A 81 -2.99 -6.72 11.38
CA VAL A 81 -2.41 -5.67 10.53
C VAL A 81 -1.42 -6.29 9.57
N HIS A 82 -1.65 -6.07 8.28
CA HIS A 82 -0.85 -6.59 7.17
C HIS A 82 -0.19 -5.40 6.45
N VAL A 83 1.14 -5.40 6.40
CA VAL A 83 1.93 -4.33 5.78
C VAL A 83 2.66 -4.90 4.57
N PHE A 84 2.40 -4.40 3.39
CA PHE A 84 3.17 -4.69 2.19
C PHE A 84 4.29 -3.66 2.07
N THR A 85 5.46 -4.06 1.59
CA THR A 85 6.50 -3.11 1.26
C THR A 85 6.25 -2.48 -0.10
N GLY A 86 6.48 -1.17 -0.22
CA GLY A 86 6.56 -0.47 -1.49
C GLY A 86 8.00 -0.24 -1.93
N ASN A 87 8.21 0.62 -2.91
CA ASN A 87 9.55 0.90 -3.42
C ASN A 87 10.34 1.89 -2.53
N HIS A 88 9.70 2.62 -1.64
CA HIS A 88 10.32 3.54 -0.69
C HIS A 88 10.71 2.86 0.63
N ASP A 89 10.05 1.78 0.98
CA ASP A 89 10.21 1.10 2.26
C ASP A 89 10.48 -0.41 2.12
N ILE A 90 11.04 -0.82 0.98
CA ILE A 90 11.38 -2.22 0.66
C ILE A 90 12.38 -2.85 1.64
N TRP A 91 13.12 -2.02 2.40
CA TRP A 91 14.13 -2.46 3.37
C TRP A 91 13.59 -2.62 4.79
N MET A 92 12.28 -2.68 4.97
CA MET A 92 11.66 -3.26 6.16
C MET A 92 12.13 -4.69 6.31
N ARG A 93 12.45 -5.10 7.52
CA ARG A 93 12.85 -6.49 7.82
C ARG A 93 11.91 -7.07 8.88
N LYS A 94 12.34 -7.06 10.13
CA LYS A 94 11.61 -7.71 11.22
C LYS A 94 11.10 -6.74 12.29
N TYR A 95 11.59 -5.52 12.30
CA TYR A 95 11.28 -4.56 13.37
C TYR A 95 9.78 -4.38 13.57
N LEU A 96 9.03 -4.17 12.48
CA LEU A 96 7.58 -4.00 12.60
C LEU A 96 6.86 -5.28 13.06
N GLU A 97 7.35 -6.45 12.66
CA GLU A 97 6.78 -7.74 13.10
C GLU A 97 7.09 -8.01 14.58
N GLU A 98 8.36 -7.82 14.98
CA GLU A 98 8.83 -8.11 16.34
C GLU A 98 8.30 -7.11 17.38
N GLU A 99 8.19 -5.83 17.03
CA GLU A 99 7.82 -4.77 17.97
C GLU A 99 6.31 -4.45 17.96
N LEU A 100 5.63 -4.60 16.82
CA LEU A 100 4.23 -4.19 16.68
C LEU A 100 3.27 -5.37 16.50
N GLY A 101 3.78 -6.60 16.30
CA GLY A 101 2.96 -7.77 16.03
C GLY A 101 2.22 -7.74 14.67
N VAL A 102 2.62 -6.88 13.75
CA VAL A 102 2.07 -6.81 12.39
C VAL A 102 2.69 -7.88 11.50
N ARG A 103 2.12 -8.16 10.35
CA ARG A 103 2.70 -9.07 9.36
C ARG A 103 3.21 -8.30 8.15
N VAL A 104 4.49 -8.47 7.79
CA VAL A 104 5.13 -7.78 6.66
C VAL A 104 5.20 -8.69 5.43
N TYR A 105 4.82 -8.16 4.27
CA TYR A 105 4.85 -8.85 2.97
C TYR A 105 5.81 -8.13 2.03
N HIS A 106 6.81 -8.83 1.53
CA HIS A 106 7.81 -8.32 0.57
C HIS A 106 7.45 -8.59 -0.89
N THR A 107 6.33 -9.27 -1.12
CA THR A 107 5.83 -9.63 -2.46
C THR A 107 4.32 -9.44 -2.50
N ASN A 108 3.78 -9.41 -3.72
CA ASN A 108 2.34 -9.48 -3.93
C ASN A 108 1.74 -10.75 -3.29
N SER A 109 0.47 -10.69 -2.98
CA SER A 109 -0.26 -11.79 -2.36
C SER A 109 -1.67 -11.89 -2.91
N VAL A 110 -2.19 -13.11 -2.98
CA VAL A 110 -3.61 -13.35 -3.24
C VAL A 110 -4.27 -13.72 -1.92
N VAL A 111 -5.29 -12.97 -1.56
CA VAL A 111 -6.03 -13.14 -0.30
C VAL A 111 -7.51 -13.36 -0.63
N ASN A 112 -8.12 -14.35 -0.01
CA ASN A 112 -9.55 -14.56 -0.14
C ASN A 112 -10.32 -13.77 0.92
N PHE A 113 -11.22 -12.91 0.44
CA PHE A 113 -12.20 -12.23 1.27
C PHE A 113 -13.59 -12.69 0.86
N TYR A 114 -14.37 -13.20 1.80
CA TYR A 114 -15.72 -13.71 1.52
C TYR A 114 -15.74 -14.70 0.33
N ASP A 115 -14.75 -15.62 0.28
CA ASP A 115 -14.56 -16.62 -0.78
C ASP A 115 -14.23 -16.05 -2.18
N VAL A 116 -13.95 -14.74 -2.27
CA VAL A 116 -13.52 -14.07 -3.49
C VAL A 116 -12.02 -13.78 -3.41
N PRO A 117 -11.20 -14.21 -4.42
CA PRO A 117 -9.78 -13.94 -4.44
C PRO A 117 -9.48 -12.51 -4.89
N PHE A 118 -8.65 -11.81 -4.12
CA PHE A 118 -8.14 -10.48 -4.38
C PHE A 118 -6.62 -10.52 -4.53
N PHE A 119 -6.10 -9.88 -5.55
CA PHE A 119 -4.67 -9.64 -5.71
C PHE A 119 -4.29 -8.33 -5.03
N LEU A 120 -3.41 -8.43 -4.04
CA LEU A 120 -2.91 -7.30 -3.26
C LEU A 120 -1.43 -7.08 -3.54
N ALA A 121 -1.04 -5.85 -3.87
CA ALA A 121 0.35 -5.47 -4.07
C ALA A 121 0.51 -3.95 -3.91
N HIS A 122 1.76 -3.48 -3.74
CA HIS A 122 2.02 -2.06 -3.85
C HIS A 122 1.78 -1.56 -5.29
N GLY A 123 2.31 -2.26 -6.28
CA GLY A 123 2.13 -1.92 -7.70
C GLY A 123 3.42 -1.62 -8.44
N ASP A 124 4.51 -1.36 -7.73
CA ASP A 124 5.82 -1.11 -8.34
C ASP A 124 6.34 -2.34 -9.11
N GLY A 125 6.82 -2.10 -10.30
CA GLY A 125 7.39 -3.16 -11.16
C GLY A 125 6.37 -4.13 -11.76
N LEU A 126 5.07 -3.90 -11.61
CA LEU A 126 4.04 -4.63 -12.34
C LEU A 126 3.97 -4.16 -13.81
N GLY A 127 3.66 -5.09 -14.71
CA GLY A 127 3.70 -4.85 -16.15
C GLY A 127 5.09 -5.15 -16.75
N THR A 128 5.55 -4.30 -17.65
CA THR A 128 6.80 -4.46 -18.40
C THR A 128 7.82 -3.35 -18.07
N PRO A 129 8.39 -3.34 -16.86
CA PRO A 129 9.34 -2.30 -16.49
C PRO A 129 10.64 -2.38 -17.34
N PRO A 130 11.30 -1.24 -17.60
CA PRO A 130 12.60 -1.21 -18.32
C PRO A 130 13.65 -2.10 -17.65
N LEU A 131 14.59 -2.66 -18.45
CA LEU A 131 15.63 -3.54 -17.93
C LEU A 131 16.48 -2.90 -16.83
N ALA A 132 16.81 -1.62 -16.97
CA ALA A 132 17.56 -0.88 -15.96
C ALA A 132 16.81 -0.83 -14.61
N TYR A 133 15.49 -0.62 -14.62
CA TYR A 133 14.66 -0.66 -13.42
C TYR A 133 14.65 -2.06 -12.79
N ARG A 134 14.53 -3.11 -13.60
CA ARG A 134 14.56 -4.51 -13.12
C ARG A 134 15.88 -4.85 -12.44
N LEU A 135 17.02 -4.43 -13.03
CA LEU A 135 18.35 -4.65 -12.45
C LEU A 135 18.51 -3.87 -11.14
N MET A 136 18.11 -2.59 -11.11
CA MET A 136 18.13 -1.77 -9.89
C MET A 136 17.27 -2.40 -8.79
N ARG A 137 16.04 -2.80 -9.10
CA ARG A 137 15.13 -3.47 -8.16
C ARG A 137 15.74 -4.78 -7.63
N SER A 138 16.34 -5.58 -8.50
CA SER A 138 17.05 -6.81 -8.09
C SER A 138 18.20 -6.53 -7.12
N ALA A 139 18.99 -5.47 -7.38
CA ALA A 139 20.06 -5.05 -6.48
C ALA A 139 19.51 -4.61 -5.11
N PHE A 140 18.43 -3.85 -5.08
CA PHE A 140 17.79 -3.38 -3.84
C PHE A 140 17.18 -4.51 -3.01
N HIS A 141 16.69 -5.57 -3.64
CA HIS A 141 16.20 -6.76 -2.95
C HIS A 141 17.30 -7.74 -2.54
N SER A 142 18.56 -7.54 -2.96
CA SER A 142 19.67 -8.43 -2.60
C SER A 142 20.07 -8.25 -1.15
N HIS A 143 19.82 -9.25 -0.31
CA HIS A 143 20.23 -9.24 1.10
C HIS A 143 21.74 -9.07 1.29
N VAL A 144 22.57 -9.56 0.34
CA VAL A 144 24.03 -9.39 0.39
C VAL A 144 24.39 -7.91 0.22
N LEU A 145 23.81 -7.24 -0.78
CA LEU A 145 24.04 -5.82 -1.01
C LEU A 145 23.49 -4.94 0.11
N GLN A 146 22.32 -5.28 0.64
CA GLN A 146 21.73 -4.59 1.79
C GLN A 146 22.63 -4.70 3.03
N ASN A 147 23.16 -5.89 3.33
CA ASN A 147 24.04 -6.10 4.46
C ASN A 147 25.38 -5.36 4.28
N LEU A 148 25.95 -5.40 3.06
CA LEU A 148 27.16 -4.66 2.73
C LEU A 148 26.96 -3.14 2.88
N PHE A 149 25.84 -2.61 2.38
CA PHE A 149 25.47 -1.21 2.54
C PHE A 149 25.32 -0.84 4.02
N SER A 150 24.60 -1.65 4.80
CA SER A 150 24.42 -1.43 6.24
C SER A 150 25.73 -1.48 7.04
N TRP A 151 26.74 -2.19 6.54
CA TRP A 151 28.06 -2.24 7.16
C TRP A 151 28.96 -1.05 6.79
N LEU A 152 28.83 -0.56 5.55
CA LEU A 152 29.69 0.52 5.04
C LEU A 152 29.14 1.93 5.26
N VAL A 153 27.80 2.09 5.27
CA VAL A 153 27.14 3.40 5.26
C VAL A 153 26.53 3.70 6.62
N HIS A 154 26.93 4.85 7.18
CA HIS A 154 26.37 5.32 8.45
C HIS A 154 24.86 5.59 8.31
N PRO A 155 24.02 5.26 9.32
CA PRO A 155 22.58 5.46 9.25
C PRO A 155 22.14 6.86 8.82
N ASP A 156 22.75 7.91 9.32
CA ASP A 156 22.40 9.29 8.95
C ASP A 156 22.66 9.58 7.47
N ILE A 157 23.74 9.00 6.90
CA ILE A 157 24.06 9.14 5.47
C ILE A 157 23.04 8.39 4.65
N ALA A 158 22.68 7.17 5.04
CA ALA A 158 21.67 6.38 4.35
C ALA A 158 20.30 7.07 4.32
N LEU A 159 19.87 7.62 5.48
CA LEU A 159 18.63 8.39 5.58
C LEU A 159 18.67 9.65 4.71
N TRP A 160 19.78 10.40 4.77
CA TRP A 160 19.95 11.58 3.91
C TRP A 160 19.89 11.22 2.41
N MET A 161 20.57 10.16 1.99
CA MET A 161 20.52 9.66 0.60
C MET A 161 19.09 9.26 0.20
N GLY A 162 18.39 8.51 1.05
CA GLY A 162 17.05 8.03 0.78
C GLY A 162 16.04 9.17 0.64
N TYR A 163 16.02 10.11 1.59
CA TYR A 163 15.15 11.28 1.50
C TYR A 163 15.49 12.20 0.33
N SER A 164 16.79 12.37 0.01
CA SER A 164 17.21 13.16 -1.16
C SER A 164 16.76 12.51 -2.46
N TRP A 165 16.85 11.18 -2.56
CA TRP A 165 16.35 10.43 -3.72
C TRP A 165 14.84 10.54 -3.87
N SER A 166 14.09 10.31 -2.79
CA SER A 166 12.64 10.45 -2.79
C SER A 166 12.21 11.83 -3.28
N HIS A 167 12.81 12.87 -2.72
CA HIS A 167 12.52 14.26 -3.11
C HIS A 167 12.79 14.53 -4.60
N HIS A 168 13.94 14.09 -5.12
CA HIS A 168 14.30 14.32 -6.52
C HIS A 168 13.35 13.61 -7.51
N ASN A 169 12.95 12.37 -7.21
CA ASN A 169 12.06 11.60 -8.07
C ASN A 169 10.64 12.16 -8.14
N ARG A 170 10.18 12.90 -7.12
CA ARG A 170 8.84 13.50 -7.12
C ARG A 170 8.72 14.66 -8.07
N TYR A 171 9.72 15.54 -8.15
CA TYR A 171 9.72 16.62 -9.15
C TYR A 171 9.54 16.09 -10.58
N ALA A 172 10.03 14.89 -10.86
CA ALA A 172 9.84 14.24 -12.17
C ALA A 172 8.43 13.61 -12.34
N LYS A 173 7.72 13.30 -11.23
CA LYS A 173 6.38 12.68 -11.25
C LYS A 173 5.22 13.68 -11.17
N GLU A 174 5.42 14.91 -10.67
CA GLU A 174 4.38 15.94 -10.55
C GLU A 174 3.69 16.29 -11.88
N LEU A 175 4.24 15.84 -13.00
CA LEU A 175 3.65 15.98 -14.35
C LEU A 175 2.59 14.92 -14.69
N ARG A 176 2.33 13.93 -13.83
CA ARG A 176 1.33 12.87 -14.06
C ARG A 176 0.17 13.02 -13.09
N GLN A 177 -0.82 13.77 -13.47
CA GLN A 177 -2.02 14.03 -12.63
C GLN A 177 -3.26 13.24 -13.04
N GLU A 178 -3.24 12.48 -14.15
CA GLU A 178 -4.42 11.79 -14.65
C GLU A 178 -4.15 10.29 -14.89
N PHE A 179 -5.10 9.48 -14.42
CA PHE A 179 -5.12 8.05 -14.72
C PHE A 179 -5.51 7.82 -16.19
N ARG A 180 -4.68 7.09 -16.93
CA ARG A 180 -4.87 6.85 -18.38
C ARG A 180 -5.65 5.57 -18.68
N GLY A 181 -6.35 5.00 -17.68
CA GLY A 181 -7.14 3.79 -17.86
C GLY A 181 -6.29 2.60 -18.31
N MET A 182 -6.75 1.86 -19.31
CA MET A 182 -6.04 0.69 -19.87
C MET A 182 -4.69 1.02 -20.55
N ALA A 183 -4.33 2.27 -20.73
CA ALA A 183 -2.99 2.65 -21.17
C ALA A 183 -1.93 2.59 -20.04
N GLU A 184 -2.35 2.44 -18.78
CA GLU A 184 -1.41 2.24 -17.67
C GLU A 184 -0.86 0.79 -17.65
N PRO A 185 0.46 0.61 -17.49
CA PRO A 185 1.07 -0.72 -17.42
C PRO A 185 0.48 -1.62 -16.34
N VAL A 186 0.08 -1.06 -15.20
CA VAL A 186 -0.56 -1.81 -14.11
C VAL A 186 -1.97 -2.29 -14.49
N ALA A 187 -2.73 -1.53 -15.29
CA ALA A 187 -4.04 -1.94 -15.76
C ALA A 187 -3.93 -3.05 -16.83
N GLN A 188 -2.95 -2.94 -17.73
CA GLN A 188 -2.64 -4.00 -18.71
C GLN A 188 -2.20 -5.28 -17.99
N PHE A 189 -1.35 -5.17 -16.97
CA PHE A 189 -0.96 -6.30 -16.16
C PHE A 189 -2.18 -6.95 -15.48
N ALA A 190 -3.03 -6.15 -14.84
CA ALA A 190 -4.20 -6.67 -14.14
C ALA A 190 -5.15 -7.41 -15.09
N GLN A 191 -5.40 -6.88 -16.29
CA GLN A 191 -6.22 -7.56 -17.29
C GLN A 191 -5.58 -8.87 -17.75
N ALA A 192 -4.31 -8.85 -18.14
CA ALA A 192 -3.61 -10.04 -18.62
C ALA A 192 -3.52 -11.13 -17.54
N HIS A 193 -3.31 -10.74 -16.27
CA HIS A 193 -3.28 -11.67 -15.15
C HIS A 193 -4.67 -12.21 -14.83
N TYR A 194 -5.72 -11.41 -14.94
CA TYR A 194 -7.12 -11.86 -14.82
C TYR A 194 -7.45 -12.92 -15.88
N ASP A 195 -7.09 -12.67 -17.14
CA ASP A 195 -7.33 -13.62 -18.25
C ASP A 195 -6.63 -14.98 -18.01
N GLN A 196 -5.50 -14.98 -17.31
CA GLN A 196 -4.72 -16.19 -17.02
C GLN A 196 -5.16 -16.93 -15.76
N THR A 197 -5.59 -16.20 -14.72
CA THR A 197 -5.78 -16.77 -13.37
C THR A 197 -7.23 -16.78 -12.90
N GLY A 198 -8.10 -15.98 -13.53
CA GLY A 198 -9.47 -15.77 -13.09
C GLY A 198 -9.61 -14.86 -11.86
N ILE A 199 -8.50 -14.31 -11.30
CA ILE A 199 -8.56 -13.37 -10.18
C ILE A 199 -9.11 -12.04 -10.69
N ALA A 200 -10.33 -11.70 -10.23
CA ALA A 200 -11.06 -10.56 -10.78
C ALA A 200 -10.75 -9.21 -10.11
N PHE A 201 -10.25 -9.20 -8.87
CA PHE A 201 -10.09 -7.99 -8.10
C PHE A 201 -8.62 -7.72 -7.75
N TYR A 202 -8.19 -6.49 -8.01
CA TYR A 202 -6.82 -5.99 -7.79
C TYR A 202 -6.88 -4.72 -6.96
N LEU A 203 -6.15 -4.65 -5.84
CA LEU A 203 -5.96 -3.45 -5.05
C LEU A 203 -4.47 -3.08 -5.08
N LEU A 204 -4.17 -1.90 -5.59
CA LEU A 204 -2.81 -1.41 -5.75
C LEU A 204 -2.68 0.03 -5.25
N GLY A 205 -1.48 0.41 -4.81
CA GLY A 205 -1.02 1.77 -4.55
C GLY A 205 -0.16 2.34 -5.68
N HIS A 206 0.97 2.96 -5.31
CA HIS A 206 2.11 3.36 -6.15
C HIS A 206 1.88 4.51 -7.13
N LEU A 207 0.73 4.60 -7.79
CA LEU A 207 0.47 5.66 -8.77
C LEU A 207 0.04 6.97 -8.15
N HIS A 208 -0.29 6.99 -6.86
CA HIS A 208 -0.83 8.16 -6.15
C HIS A 208 -2.09 8.72 -6.80
N ILE A 209 -2.93 7.86 -7.34
CA ILE A 209 -4.18 8.22 -8.00
C ILE A 209 -5.28 7.31 -7.48
N ALA A 210 -6.33 7.88 -6.92
CA ALA A 210 -7.54 7.14 -6.54
C ALA A 210 -8.39 6.89 -7.78
N ALA A 211 -8.49 5.64 -8.23
CA ALA A 211 -9.21 5.29 -9.44
C ALA A 211 -9.77 3.87 -9.40
N LEU A 212 -10.82 3.64 -10.19
CA LEU A 212 -11.38 2.34 -10.47
C LEU A 212 -11.32 2.08 -11.97
N GLN A 213 -10.63 1.01 -12.38
CA GLN A 213 -10.58 0.53 -13.76
C GLN A 213 -11.33 -0.79 -13.88
N PRO A 214 -12.44 -0.85 -14.59
CA PRO A 214 -13.09 -2.12 -14.91
C PRO A 214 -12.18 -3.03 -15.73
N LEU A 215 -12.19 -4.33 -15.40
CA LEU A 215 -11.54 -5.41 -16.14
C LEU A 215 -12.60 -6.32 -16.75
N VAL A 216 -12.32 -6.81 -17.94
CA VAL A 216 -13.27 -7.65 -18.70
C VAL A 216 -13.03 -9.12 -18.38
N PRO A 217 -14.07 -9.97 -18.15
CA PRO A 217 -15.51 -9.66 -18.27
C PRO A 217 -16.16 -9.08 -17.00
N LYS A 218 -15.65 -9.28 -15.80
CA LYS A 218 -16.32 -8.90 -14.54
C LYS A 218 -15.31 -8.64 -13.40
N GLY A 219 -14.21 -7.96 -13.70
CA GLY A 219 -13.20 -7.63 -12.72
C GLY A 219 -13.02 -6.13 -12.50
N ALA A 220 -12.16 -5.77 -11.57
CA ALA A 220 -11.75 -4.39 -11.34
C ALA A 220 -10.34 -4.29 -10.78
N LEU A 221 -9.62 -3.29 -11.25
CA LEU A 221 -8.44 -2.74 -10.60
C LEU A 221 -8.85 -1.48 -9.83
N VAL A 222 -8.56 -1.46 -8.52
CA VAL A 222 -8.74 -0.31 -7.66
C VAL A 222 -7.36 0.21 -7.28
N LEU A 223 -7.11 1.47 -7.60
CA LEU A 223 -5.94 2.24 -7.17
C LEU A 223 -6.33 3.04 -5.94
N LEU A 224 -5.58 2.84 -4.84
CA LEU A 224 -5.95 3.36 -3.52
C LEU A 224 -5.70 4.86 -3.36
N GLY A 225 -4.97 5.50 -4.29
CA GLY A 225 -4.58 6.91 -4.14
C GLY A 225 -3.42 7.09 -3.15
N ASP A 226 -3.39 8.21 -2.46
CA ASP A 226 -2.36 8.56 -1.47
C ASP A 226 -2.91 9.31 -0.25
N TRP A 227 -2.04 9.51 0.75
CA TRP A 227 -2.29 10.35 1.93
C TRP A 227 -1.45 11.63 1.94
N ILE A 228 -0.92 12.01 0.78
CA ILE A 228 -0.20 13.28 0.56
C ILE A 228 -1.17 14.38 0.17
N THR A 229 -2.08 14.05 -0.76
CA THR A 229 -2.99 15.01 -1.40
C THR A 229 -4.45 14.56 -1.43
N GLN A 230 -4.73 13.25 -1.38
CA GLN A 230 -6.08 12.71 -1.64
C GLN A 230 -6.75 12.16 -0.37
N ASP A 231 -5.98 11.68 0.62
CA ASP A 231 -6.49 11.08 1.86
C ASP A 231 -7.48 9.93 1.59
N THR A 232 -7.09 8.98 0.76
CA THR A 232 -7.99 7.94 0.25
C THR A 232 -7.70 6.57 0.84
N TYR A 233 -8.74 5.76 1.00
CA TYR A 233 -8.67 4.38 1.48
C TYR A 233 -9.82 3.57 0.91
N ALA A 234 -9.71 2.25 0.93
CA ALA A 234 -10.82 1.38 0.57
C ALA A 234 -11.33 0.59 1.79
N SER A 235 -12.59 0.21 1.76
CA SER A 235 -13.18 -0.75 2.66
C SER A 235 -13.91 -1.85 1.89
N LEU A 236 -13.87 -3.05 2.44
CA LEU A 236 -14.56 -4.21 1.91
C LEU A 236 -15.43 -4.81 3.01
N ASP A 237 -16.72 -4.88 2.77
CA ASP A 237 -17.70 -5.67 3.51
C ASP A 237 -18.14 -6.89 2.69
N GLY A 238 -19.08 -7.66 3.18
CA GLY A 238 -19.57 -8.86 2.47
C GLY A 238 -20.26 -8.59 1.14
N GLU A 239 -20.58 -7.33 0.81
CA GLU A 239 -21.38 -6.95 -0.35
C GLU A 239 -20.58 -6.11 -1.37
N ALA A 240 -19.74 -5.19 -0.88
CA ALA A 240 -19.10 -4.20 -1.73
C ALA A 240 -17.66 -3.85 -1.33
N LEU A 241 -16.85 -3.55 -2.34
CA LEU A 241 -15.60 -2.83 -2.21
C LEU A 241 -15.86 -1.35 -2.49
N THR A 242 -15.57 -0.49 -1.50
CA THR A 242 -15.82 0.95 -1.59
C THR A 242 -14.53 1.72 -1.42
N LEU A 243 -14.22 2.61 -2.37
CA LEU A 243 -13.11 3.56 -2.28
C LEU A 243 -13.65 4.89 -1.73
N TRP A 244 -13.00 5.38 -0.68
CA TRP A 244 -13.40 6.55 0.09
C TRP A 244 -12.35 7.64 0.04
N GLN A 245 -12.78 8.88 0.21
CA GLN A 245 -11.94 9.98 0.64
C GLN A 245 -12.24 10.30 2.11
N TYR A 246 -11.19 10.36 2.93
CA TYR A 246 -11.32 10.74 4.34
C TYR A 246 -11.36 12.27 4.47
N CYS A 247 -12.43 12.78 5.05
CA CYS A 247 -12.66 14.21 5.28
C CYS A 247 -12.96 14.40 6.78
N ASP A 248 -11.95 14.36 7.62
CA ASP A 248 -12.01 14.65 9.06
C ASP A 248 -13.24 13.99 9.76
N GLY A 249 -13.31 12.67 9.67
CA GLY A 249 -14.39 11.86 10.27
C GLY A 249 -15.68 11.76 9.43
N ASN A 250 -15.77 12.44 8.29
CA ASN A 250 -16.90 12.37 7.37
C ASN A 250 -16.48 11.81 6.00
N PRO A 251 -16.31 10.49 5.86
CA PRO A 251 -15.80 9.90 4.62
C PRO A 251 -16.78 10.08 3.46
N LYS A 252 -16.25 10.44 2.30
CA LYS A 252 -16.99 10.57 1.04
C LYS A 252 -16.71 9.37 0.14
N VAL A 253 -17.76 8.74 -0.39
CA VAL A 253 -17.63 7.69 -1.40
C VAL A 253 -17.12 8.28 -2.71
N LEU A 254 -16.03 7.73 -3.23
CA LEU A 254 -15.52 8.02 -4.58
C LEU A 254 -16.04 6.99 -5.58
N TYR A 255 -15.88 5.71 -5.25
CA TYR A 255 -16.32 4.58 -6.07
C TYR A 255 -16.88 3.47 -5.18
N GLN A 256 -17.84 2.72 -5.69
CA GLN A 256 -18.38 1.52 -5.05
C GLN A 256 -18.60 0.43 -6.09
N LEU A 257 -18.17 -0.78 -5.78
CA LEU A 257 -18.24 -1.94 -6.64
C LEU A 257 -18.80 -3.13 -5.85
N ALA A 258 -19.87 -3.74 -6.32
CA ALA A 258 -20.37 -4.98 -5.73
C ALA A 258 -19.39 -6.14 -5.97
N ILE A 259 -19.10 -6.91 -4.92
CA ILE A 259 -18.35 -8.17 -5.02
C ILE A 259 -19.37 -9.31 -5.16
N SER A 260 -19.60 -9.76 -6.38
CA SER A 260 -20.35 -11.00 -6.60
C SER A 260 -19.36 -12.13 -6.88
N THR A 261 -19.49 -13.24 -6.15
CA THR A 261 -18.74 -14.46 -6.47
C THR A 261 -18.99 -14.81 -7.94
N PRO A 262 -17.96 -15.06 -8.75
CA PRO A 262 -18.16 -15.62 -10.07
C PRO A 262 -18.90 -16.94 -9.89
N VAL A 263 -20.13 -17.02 -10.35
CA VAL A 263 -20.85 -18.29 -10.41
C VAL A 263 -20.01 -19.20 -11.31
N ALA A 264 -19.42 -20.25 -10.71
CA ALA A 264 -18.76 -21.29 -11.47
C ALA A 264 -19.77 -21.76 -12.52
N SER A 265 -19.44 -21.56 -13.79
CA SER A 265 -20.22 -22.13 -14.89
C SER A 265 -20.11 -23.65 -14.75
N THR A 266 -21.14 -24.27 -14.20
CA THR A 266 -21.38 -25.70 -14.31
C THR A 266 -21.63 -25.94 -15.79
N GLU A 267 -20.59 -26.29 -16.53
CA GLU A 267 -20.74 -26.92 -17.81
C GLU A 267 -21.42 -28.28 -17.57
N GLN A 268 -22.64 -28.41 -18.11
CA GLN A 268 -23.31 -29.69 -18.30
C GLN A 268 -22.79 -30.36 -19.57
#